data_3e9aead3819f7351a4bd7c7dd0b40095
#
_entry.id   3e9aead3819f7351a4bd7c7dd0b40095
#
_cell.length_a   1.000
_cell.length_b   1.000
_cell.length_c   1.000
_cell.angle_alpha   90.00
_cell.angle_beta   90.00
_cell.angle_gamma   90.00
#
_symmetry.space_group_name_H-M   'P 1'
#
loop_
_entity.id
_entity.type
_entity.pdbx_description
1 polymer ?
#
loop_
_entity_poly.entity_id
_entity_poly.type
_entity_poly.pdbx_seq_one_letter_code
_entity_poly.pdbx_strand_id
1 'polypeptide(L)'
;METLRLSHVYKTYKGKKRKDPDVTAVQDFNLTVEDNEFVVFVGPSGCGKSTTLRMIAGLEEVTSGDIYLDGVRVNDLESNRRDIAMVFQNYALYPHMTAYQNMAFGLKNRHVPKEEIDKRIHNVAKILSIEELLQRKPKDMSGGQRQRVALGRAIIRTPKVFLLDEPLSNLDAKLRASMRVEISRLYEKLQTTFIYVTHDQIEAMTMGTRIVVMRKGVVQQIDTPTNLFDYPANRFVAGFLGTPQMNFYEGEMVSSEKGVSLSFHGLSFDLPWSKLREMNPEYKKEGTHKVILGIRPDDVSFDEKGPFPVRLGISENLGNETLYYGNLNLEEEGELRDSPTSLVIRGDRKDKMKRGVVNVSFAPNKLHLFEDKEGEKSILLTPRPHIDRLRAYLSVEEGQSYLYLNPSLKFAFPELDPSILNPVYLEGMHRVDMELKEGAVSLGEGNLNGRIKGCGMLNDGYYARVDLSLDPTSFEDDSTCLYVPIKKECPENKEVRVALHFEHIDIYGEDHKLVTDLSPKEKALDVYGLKDDTK
;
A
#
# COMPACT_ATOMS: atom_id res chain seq x y z
N MET A 1 3.38 18.76 9.59
CA MET A 1 4.11 19.80 8.82
C MET A 1 4.97 19.11 7.78
N GLU A 2 5.16 19.76 6.60
CA GLU A 2 6.05 19.26 5.55
C GLU A 2 7.51 19.34 6.00
N THR A 3 8.19 18.21 6.15
CA THR A 3 9.61 18.16 6.55
C THR A 3 10.53 18.09 5.34
N LEU A 4 10.14 17.33 4.29
CA LEU A 4 10.91 17.20 3.07
C LEU A 4 9.98 17.25 1.85
N ARG A 5 10.35 18.04 0.83
CA ARG A 5 9.66 18.03 -0.45
C ARG A 5 10.63 17.98 -1.62
N LEU A 6 10.37 17.09 -2.54
CA LEU A 6 11.00 17.02 -3.85
C LEU A 6 9.97 17.44 -4.89
N SER A 7 10.31 18.40 -5.73
CA SER A 7 9.43 18.96 -6.76
C SER A 7 10.11 18.88 -8.11
N HIS A 8 9.55 18.05 -9.01
CA HIS A 8 10.05 17.85 -10.37
C HIS A 8 11.55 17.58 -10.44
N VAL A 9 12.08 16.72 -9.53
CA VAL A 9 13.51 16.46 -9.42
C VAL A 9 13.98 15.50 -10.51
N TYR A 10 15.01 15.92 -11.24
CA TYR A 10 15.69 15.14 -12.27
C TYR A 10 17.17 14.97 -11.96
N LYS A 11 17.72 13.82 -12.32
CA LYS A 11 19.16 13.57 -12.35
C LYS A 11 19.55 12.92 -13.66
N THR A 12 20.38 13.61 -14.44
CA THR A 12 20.97 13.10 -15.68
C THR A 12 22.48 13.15 -15.58
N TYR A 13 23.12 12.01 -15.80
CA TYR A 13 24.57 11.91 -15.92
C TYR A 13 24.98 12.03 -17.38
N LYS A 14 25.89 12.93 -17.66
CA LYS A 14 26.45 13.08 -19.01
C LYS A 14 27.31 11.87 -19.37
N GLY A 15 27.23 11.44 -20.62
CA GLY A 15 28.06 10.39 -21.16
C GLY A 15 29.55 10.70 -20.97
N LYS A 16 30.34 9.71 -20.55
CA LYS A 16 31.78 9.87 -20.27
C LYS A 16 32.59 10.28 -21.51
N LYS A 17 32.13 9.90 -22.71
CA LYS A 17 32.72 10.27 -24.01
C LYS A 17 31.68 11.03 -24.83
N ARG A 18 32.13 11.90 -25.74
CA ARG A 18 31.22 12.70 -26.60
C ARG A 18 30.19 11.89 -27.39
N LYS A 19 30.40 10.57 -27.55
CA LYS A 19 29.48 9.65 -28.27
C LYS A 19 28.62 8.81 -27.32
N ASP A 20 28.89 8.83 -26.02
CA ASP A 20 28.11 8.06 -25.06
C ASP A 20 26.78 8.81 -24.79
N PRO A 21 25.64 8.13 -24.77
CA PRO A 21 24.37 8.78 -24.44
C PRO A 21 24.35 9.22 -22.97
N ASP A 22 23.64 10.30 -22.72
CA ASP A 22 23.31 10.72 -21.36
C ASP A 22 22.39 9.70 -20.70
N VAL A 23 22.56 9.48 -19.40
CA VAL A 23 21.77 8.53 -18.62
C VAL A 23 20.94 9.30 -17.59
N THR A 24 19.62 9.29 -17.76
CA THR A 24 18.71 9.85 -16.77
C THR A 24 18.44 8.81 -15.68
N ALA A 25 19.05 9.04 -14.51
CA ALA A 25 18.96 8.16 -13.36
C ALA A 25 17.70 8.41 -12.51
N VAL A 26 17.18 9.64 -12.53
CA VAL A 26 15.94 10.04 -11.83
C VAL A 26 15.18 11.00 -12.75
N GLN A 27 13.89 10.71 -12.92
CA GLN A 27 13.03 11.46 -13.83
C GLN A 27 11.75 11.87 -13.11
N ASP A 28 11.48 13.17 -13.10
CA ASP A 28 10.27 13.79 -12.55
C ASP A 28 9.87 13.26 -11.18
N PHE A 29 10.83 13.24 -10.25
CA PHE A 29 10.58 12.73 -8.91
C PHE A 29 9.85 13.78 -8.06
N ASN A 30 8.62 13.47 -7.70
CA ASN A 30 7.75 14.29 -6.87
C ASN A 30 7.41 13.53 -5.58
N LEU A 31 7.67 14.15 -4.41
CA LEU A 31 7.37 13.55 -3.11
C LEU A 31 7.26 14.65 -2.06
N THR A 32 6.21 14.62 -1.27
CA THR A 32 6.09 15.40 -0.03
C THR A 32 6.12 14.42 1.14
N VAL A 33 6.98 14.67 2.11
CA VAL A 33 7.13 13.88 3.33
C VAL A 33 6.73 14.74 4.52
N GLU A 34 5.77 14.23 5.27
CA GLU A 34 5.31 14.87 6.49
C GLU A 34 6.25 14.59 7.67
N ASP A 35 6.08 15.38 8.72
CA ASP A 35 6.81 15.18 9.96
C ASP A 35 6.53 13.80 10.57
N ASN A 36 7.58 13.16 11.08
CA ASN A 36 7.50 11.82 11.65
C ASN A 36 7.02 10.70 10.69
N GLU A 37 7.23 10.80 9.38
CA GLU A 37 7.02 9.69 8.46
C GLU A 37 8.27 8.80 8.32
N PHE A 38 8.04 7.51 8.11
CA PHE A 38 9.06 6.54 7.69
C PHE A 38 8.83 6.18 6.23
N VAL A 39 9.50 6.88 5.32
CA VAL A 39 9.34 6.67 3.88
C VAL A 39 10.41 5.73 3.34
N VAL A 40 10.00 4.67 2.65
CA VAL A 40 10.91 3.67 2.08
C VAL A 40 10.96 3.78 0.57
N PHE A 41 12.14 3.95 0.00
CA PHE A 41 12.36 3.83 -1.45
C PHE A 41 12.74 2.40 -1.80
N VAL A 42 11.94 1.75 -2.64
CA VAL A 42 12.14 0.36 -3.04
C VAL A 42 12.09 0.21 -4.57
N GLY A 43 12.77 -0.79 -5.09
CA GLY A 43 12.81 -1.09 -6.52
C GLY A 43 14.07 -1.85 -6.93
N PRO A 44 14.16 -2.30 -8.19
CA PRO A 44 15.31 -3.03 -8.71
C PRO A 44 16.63 -2.27 -8.58
N SER A 45 17.75 -2.97 -8.64
CA SER A 45 19.07 -2.34 -8.66
C SER A 45 19.20 -1.36 -9.83
N GLY A 46 19.77 -0.20 -9.57
CA GLY A 46 19.99 0.84 -10.59
C GLY A 46 18.74 1.67 -10.95
N CYS A 47 17.60 1.55 -10.24
CA CYS A 47 16.41 2.34 -10.54
C CYS A 47 16.42 3.78 -10.00
N GLY A 48 17.51 4.26 -9.37
CA GLY A 48 17.65 5.65 -8.94
C GLY A 48 17.51 5.93 -7.43
N LYS A 49 17.19 4.95 -6.59
CA LYS A 49 16.96 5.11 -5.14
C LYS A 49 18.09 5.81 -4.40
N SER A 50 19.30 5.23 -4.42
CA SER A 50 20.47 5.82 -3.74
C SER A 50 20.89 7.15 -4.37
N THR A 51 20.66 7.34 -5.68
CA THR A 51 20.90 8.64 -6.34
C THR A 51 19.97 9.70 -5.76
N THR A 52 18.67 9.40 -5.62
CA THR A 52 17.70 10.31 -5.01
C THR A 52 18.07 10.62 -3.56
N LEU A 53 18.42 9.57 -2.78
CA LEU A 53 18.86 9.75 -1.39
C LEU A 53 20.10 10.67 -1.29
N ARG A 54 21.08 10.51 -2.18
CA ARG A 54 22.29 11.33 -2.24
C ARG A 54 22.00 12.77 -2.65
N MET A 55 21.04 13.01 -3.53
CA MET A 55 20.58 14.37 -3.87
C MET A 55 19.95 15.05 -2.66
N ILE A 56 19.11 14.36 -1.89
CA ILE A 56 18.55 14.86 -0.62
C ILE A 56 19.69 15.19 0.36
N ALA A 57 20.69 14.32 0.43
CA ALA A 57 21.84 14.50 1.30
C ALA A 57 22.79 15.66 0.87
N GLY A 58 22.66 16.19 -0.35
CA GLY A 58 23.59 17.16 -0.92
C GLY A 58 24.95 16.55 -1.26
N LEU A 59 25.01 15.24 -1.47
CA LEU A 59 26.19 14.50 -1.93
C LEU A 59 26.19 14.32 -3.46
N GLU A 60 25.06 14.62 -4.09
CA GLU A 60 24.85 14.58 -5.52
C GLU A 60 24.06 15.83 -5.95
N GLU A 61 24.46 16.48 -7.03
CA GLU A 61 23.78 17.66 -7.54
C GLU A 61 22.50 17.28 -8.28
N VAL A 62 21.46 18.09 -8.13
CA VAL A 62 20.20 18.01 -8.87
C VAL A 62 20.41 18.59 -10.26
N THR A 63 19.98 17.89 -11.32
CA THR A 63 20.07 18.43 -12.69
C THR A 63 18.99 19.49 -12.96
N SER A 64 17.76 19.24 -12.50
CA SER A 64 16.65 20.20 -12.51
C SER A 64 15.61 19.83 -11.44
N GLY A 65 14.72 20.77 -11.12
CA GLY A 65 13.77 20.64 -10.03
C GLY A 65 14.36 21.10 -8.71
N ASP A 66 13.58 21.01 -7.65
CA ASP A 66 13.92 21.58 -6.36
C ASP A 66 13.70 20.62 -5.19
N ILE A 67 14.58 20.70 -4.18
CA ILE A 67 14.48 19.99 -2.92
C ILE A 67 14.33 21.01 -1.79
N TYR A 68 13.34 20.81 -0.93
CA TYR A 68 13.05 21.66 0.21
C TYR A 68 13.13 20.83 1.50
N LEU A 69 13.75 21.42 2.54
CA LEU A 69 13.72 20.94 3.91
C LEU A 69 13.08 22.01 4.79
N ASP A 70 11.99 21.70 5.49
CA ASP A 70 11.17 22.64 6.27
C ASP A 70 10.83 23.91 5.47
N GLY A 71 10.42 23.75 4.21
CA GLY A 71 10.09 24.86 3.32
C GLY A 71 11.29 25.64 2.77
N VAL A 72 12.54 25.34 3.19
CA VAL A 72 13.75 25.99 2.70
C VAL A 72 14.34 25.20 1.52
N ARG A 73 14.55 25.85 0.38
CA ARG A 73 15.23 25.26 -0.77
C ARG A 73 16.68 24.94 -0.43
N VAL A 74 17.10 23.69 -0.64
CA VAL A 74 18.43 23.21 -0.22
C VAL A 74 19.36 22.79 -1.34
N ASN A 75 18.98 23.00 -2.62
CA ASN A 75 19.80 22.58 -3.76
C ASN A 75 21.25 23.10 -3.68
N ASP A 76 21.41 24.36 -3.31
CA ASP A 76 22.69 25.07 -3.28
C ASP A 76 23.39 24.97 -1.90
N LEU A 77 22.79 24.25 -0.94
CA LEU A 77 23.37 24.06 0.38
C LEU A 77 24.29 22.83 0.39
N GLU A 78 25.50 23.01 0.91
CA GLU A 78 26.41 21.91 1.20
C GLU A 78 25.79 20.91 2.17
N SER A 79 26.13 19.63 2.03
CA SER A 79 25.63 18.52 2.87
C SER A 79 25.74 18.77 4.38
N ASN A 80 26.81 19.46 4.83
CA ASN A 80 27.02 19.75 6.24
C ASN A 80 26.07 20.82 6.82
N ARG A 81 25.43 21.62 5.95
CA ARG A 81 24.47 22.69 6.29
C ARG A 81 23.01 22.23 6.19
N ARG A 82 22.75 21.04 5.64
CA ARG A 82 21.45 20.40 5.65
C ARG A 82 21.29 19.68 6.99
N ASP A 83 20.25 19.95 7.73
CA ASP A 83 20.05 19.33 9.06
C ASP A 83 19.60 17.86 8.94
N ILE A 84 20.47 17.05 8.36
CA ILE A 84 20.28 15.64 8.06
C ILE A 84 21.42 14.79 8.64
N ALA A 85 21.14 13.49 8.85
CA ALA A 85 22.17 12.50 9.11
C ALA A 85 22.02 11.31 8.17
N MET A 86 23.13 10.81 7.62
CA MET A 86 23.12 9.70 6.68
C MET A 86 23.90 8.50 7.21
N VAL A 87 23.33 7.31 7.09
CA VAL A 87 23.97 6.02 7.31
C VAL A 87 24.16 5.36 5.95
N PHE A 88 25.41 5.07 5.61
CA PHE A 88 25.79 4.46 4.34
C PHE A 88 25.74 2.93 4.41
N GLN A 89 25.59 2.29 3.27
CA GLN A 89 25.56 0.84 3.10
C GLN A 89 26.78 0.13 3.74
N ASN A 90 27.96 0.73 3.67
CA ASN A 90 29.20 0.21 4.26
C ASN A 90 29.48 0.75 5.66
N TYR A 91 28.45 1.38 6.31
CA TYR A 91 28.51 2.02 7.62
C TYR A 91 29.45 3.23 7.69
N ALA A 92 30.45 3.35 6.84
CA ALA A 92 31.45 4.42 6.76
C ALA A 92 32.05 4.83 8.13
N LEU A 93 32.32 3.84 9.00
CA LEU A 93 32.98 4.08 10.28
C LEU A 93 34.49 4.36 10.06
N TYR A 94 35.02 5.27 10.84
CA TYR A 94 36.47 5.53 10.86
C TYR A 94 37.19 4.35 11.50
N PRO A 95 38.01 3.57 10.75
CA PRO A 95 38.52 2.29 11.24
C PRO A 95 39.58 2.42 12.36
N HIS A 96 40.25 3.56 12.45
CA HIS A 96 41.24 3.87 13.47
C HIS A 96 40.65 4.39 14.78
N MET A 97 39.38 4.80 14.76
CA MET A 97 38.66 5.36 15.92
C MET A 97 37.85 4.28 16.65
N THR A 98 37.71 4.40 17.96
CA THR A 98 36.76 3.58 18.75
C THR A 98 35.31 3.95 18.43
N ALA A 99 34.30 3.15 18.90
CA ALA A 99 32.88 3.50 18.78
C ALA A 99 32.60 4.86 19.40
N TYR A 100 33.10 5.12 20.61
CA TYR A 100 32.98 6.41 21.26
C TYR A 100 33.51 7.54 20.38
N GLN A 101 34.74 7.39 19.83
CA GLN A 101 35.37 8.41 18.99
C GLN A 101 34.60 8.64 17.68
N ASN A 102 34.07 7.57 17.05
CA ASN A 102 33.21 7.66 15.88
C ASN A 102 31.96 8.48 16.17
N MET A 103 31.28 8.22 17.29
CA MET A 103 30.10 8.97 17.72
C MET A 103 30.44 10.42 18.09
N ALA A 104 31.52 10.65 18.80
CA ALA A 104 31.96 11.99 19.25
C ALA A 104 32.37 12.90 18.10
N PHE A 105 32.85 12.37 16.98
CA PHE A 105 33.54 13.11 15.93
C PHE A 105 32.74 14.33 15.42
N GLY A 106 31.45 14.12 15.07
CA GLY A 106 30.62 15.20 14.56
C GLY A 106 30.33 16.32 15.57
N LEU A 107 30.19 15.97 16.84
CA LEU A 107 29.96 16.94 17.91
C LEU A 107 31.25 17.73 18.26
N LYS A 108 32.42 17.07 18.23
CA LYS A 108 33.71 17.74 18.41
C LYS A 108 33.96 18.80 17.34
N ASN A 109 33.65 18.49 16.07
CA ASN A 109 33.77 19.45 14.96
C ASN A 109 32.83 20.65 15.09
N ARG A 110 31.73 20.49 15.84
CA ARG A 110 30.79 21.57 16.19
C ARG A 110 31.13 22.27 17.49
N HIS A 111 32.30 21.99 18.07
CA HIS A 111 32.79 22.58 19.32
C HIS A 111 31.85 22.38 20.52
N VAL A 112 31.08 21.28 20.57
CA VAL A 112 30.22 20.93 21.70
C VAL A 112 31.14 20.61 22.93
N PRO A 113 30.78 21.06 24.15
CA PRO A 113 31.55 20.76 25.37
C PRO A 113 31.68 19.25 25.61
N LYS A 114 32.88 18.84 26.12
CA LYS A 114 33.21 17.43 26.32
C LYS A 114 32.21 16.71 27.24
N GLU A 115 31.75 17.34 28.28
CA GLU A 115 30.78 16.79 29.24
C GLU A 115 29.44 16.51 28.56
N GLU A 116 28.99 17.40 27.70
CA GLU A 116 27.75 17.22 26.92
C GLU A 116 27.90 16.10 25.87
N ILE A 117 29.05 16.01 25.20
CA ILE A 117 29.38 14.92 24.29
C ILE A 117 29.31 13.58 25.03
N ASP A 118 29.94 13.48 26.18
CA ASP A 118 29.98 12.26 26.99
C ASP A 118 28.57 11.81 27.40
N LYS A 119 27.78 12.75 27.93
CA LYS A 119 26.39 12.52 28.32
C LYS A 119 25.55 12.01 27.14
N ARG A 120 25.63 12.65 25.97
CA ARG A 120 24.88 12.24 24.78
C ARG A 120 25.28 10.86 24.28
N ILE A 121 26.59 10.57 24.25
CA ILE A 121 27.13 9.27 23.81
C ILE A 121 26.58 8.14 24.69
N HIS A 122 26.66 8.29 26.03
CA HIS A 122 26.18 7.26 26.95
C HIS A 122 24.66 7.07 26.83
N ASN A 123 23.88 8.14 26.64
CA ASN A 123 22.44 8.05 26.41
C ASN A 123 22.12 7.27 25.12
N VAL A 124 22.79 7.62 24.02
CA VAL A 124 22.57 6.92 22.73
C VAL A 124 23.09 5.48 22.79
N ALA A 125 24.23 5.23 23.44
CA ALA A 125 24.76 3.89 23.62
C ALA A 125 23.78 2.99 24.38
N LYS A 126 23.12 3.51 25.42
CA LYS A 126 22.07 2.81 26.17
C LYS A 126 20.85 2.50 25.29
N ILE A 127 20.42 3.46 24.45
CA ILE A 127 19.29 3.26 23.52
C ILE A 127 19.57 2.09 22.57
N LEU A 128 20.82 1.99 22.08
CA LEU A 128 21.26 1.01 21.09
C LEU A 128 21.89 -0.25 21.71
N SER A 129 21.96 -0.34 23.05
CA SER A 129 22.61 -1.45 23.77
C SER A 129 24.05 -1.71 23.30
N ILE A 130 24.87 -0.66 23.24
CA ILE A 130 26.26 -0.70 22.79
C ILE A 130 27.26 -0.09 23.82
N GLU A 131 26.86 0.07 25.08
CA GLU A 131 27.71 0.65 26.10
C GLU A 131 29.06 -0.08 26.24
N GLU A 132 29.04 -1.41 26.21
CA GLU A 132 30.24 -2.26 26.29
C GLU A 132 31.15 -2.17 25.05
N LEU A 133 30.63 -1.62 23.95
CA LEU A 133 31.35 -1.49 22.68
C LEU A 133 32.06 -0.15 22.53
N LEU A 134 31.81 0.84 23.42
CA LEU A 134 32.28 2.21 23.26
C LEU A 134 33.80 2.32 23.08
N GLN A 135 34.57 1.41 23.70
CA GLN A 135 36.04 1.41 23.60
C GLN A 135 36.60 0.51 22.50
N ARG A 136 35.73 -0.27 21.81
CA ARG A 136 36.15 -1.15 20.71
C ARG A 136 36.30 -0.40 19.39
N LYS A 137 37.19 -0.89 18.53
CA LYS A 137 37.35 -0.40 17.15
C LYS A 137 36.47 -1.21 16.19
N PRO A 138 36.09 -0.66 15.00
CA PRO A 138 35.26 -1.35 14.02
C PRO A 138 35.76 -2.74 13.61
N LYS A 139 37.07 -2.97 13.55
CA LYS A 139 37.64 -4.27 13.22
C LYS A 139 37.31 -5.37 14.24
N ASP A 140 37.04 -5.00 15.49
CA ASP A 140 36.77 -5.90 16.61
C ASP A 140 35.24 -6.04 16.86
N MET A 141 34.43 -5.69 15.89
CA MET A 141 32.96 -5.69 15.97
C MET A 141 32.32 -6.57 14.88
N SER A 142 31.20 -7.20 15.21
CA SER A 142 30.33 -7.86 14.22
C SER A 142 29.65 -6.86 13.28
N GLY A 143 29.03 -7.33 12.17
CA GLY A 143 28.28 -6.49 11.25
C GLY A 143 27.19 -5.66 11.92
N GLY A 144 26.33 -6.30 12.74
CA GLY A 144 25.28 -5.62 13.49
C GLY A 144 25.80 -4.63 14.54
N GLN A 145 26.93 -4.95 15.20
CA GLN A 145 27.56 -4.00 16.12
C GLN A 145 28.08 -2.76 15.40
N ARG A 146 28.74 -2.92 14.24
CA ARG A 146 29.16 -1.78 13.40
C ARG A 146 27.99 -0.93 12.96
N GLN A 147 26.88 -1.56 12.57
CA GLN A 147 25.67 -0.85 12.18
C GLN A 147 25.08 -0.03 13.34
N ARG A 148 24.93 -0.60 14.53
CA ARG A 148 24.45 0.13 15.72
C ARG A 148 25.35 1.33 16.04
N VAL A 149 26.66 1.20 15.91
CA VAL A 149 27.58 2.33 16.08
C VAL A 149 27.38 3.40 15.00
N ALA A 150 27.13 3.01 13.74
CA ALA A 150 26.85 3.95 12.66
C ALA A 150 25.51 4.68 12.88
N LEU A 151 24.47 3.97 13.33
CA LEU A 151 23.20 4.57 13.77
C LEU A 151 23.43 5.53 14.93
N GLY A 152 24.20 5.14 15.94
CA GLY A 152 24.55 5.99 17.09
C GLY A 152 25.25 7.28 16.67
N ARG A 153 26.17 7.21 15.70
CA ARG A 153 26.84 8.38 15.12
C ARG A 153 25.86 9.32 14.42
N ALA A 154 24.81 8.77 13.81
CA ALA A 154 23.75 9.56 13.17
C ALA A 154 22.82 10.20 14.21
N ILE A 155 22.31 9.42 15.16
CA ILE A 155 21.32 9.83 16.17
C ILE A 155 21.86 10.95 17.06
N ILE A 156 23.12 10.87 17.47
CA ILE A 156 23.73 11.83 18.42
C ILE A 156 23.70 13.28 17.91
N ARG A 157 23.51 13.47 16.62
CA ARG A 157 23.39 14.79 15.97
C ARG A 157 22.00 15.39 16.08
N THR A 158 20.99 14.60 16.47
CA THR A 158 19.57 14.99 16.52
C THR A 158 19.09 15.66 15.22
N PRO A 159 19.26 15.01 14.06
CA PRO A 159 18.89 15.59 12.78
C PRO A 159 17.37 15.61 12.62
N LYS A 160 16.86 16.48 11.73
CA LYS A 160 15.45 16.50 11.35
C LYS A 160 15.06 15.33 10.44
N VAL A 161 15.97 14.89 9.59
CA VAL A 161 15.75 13.76 8.67
C VAL A 161 16.91 12.78 8.76
N PHE A 162 16.57 11.51 8.97
CA PHE A 162 17.50 10.39 8.85
C PHE A 162 17.45 9.79 7.46
N LEU A 163 18.62 9.64 6.83
CA LEU A 163 18.78 9.01 5.52
C LEU A 163 19.53 7.69 5.68
N LEU A 164 18.94 6.58 5.28
CA LEU A 164 19.50 5.23 5.43
C LEU A 164 19.64 4.57 4.05
N ASP A 165 20.89 4.42 3.57
CA ASP A 165 21.20 3.84 2.25
C ASP A 165 21.54 2.35 2.39
N GLU A 166 20.57 1.45 2.16
CA GLU A 166 20.65 -0.01 2.27
C GLU A 166 21.39 -0.51 3.54
N PRO A 167 21.01 -0.05 4.74
CA PRO A 167 21.81 -0.29 5.95
C PRO A 167 21.88 -1.77 6.37
N LEU A 168 20.93 -2.61 5.92
CA LEU A 168 20.84 -4.02 6.30
C LEU A 168 21.38 -5.00 5.26
N SER A 169 21.79 -4.51 4.07
CA SER A 169 22.19 -5.37 2.93
C SER A 169 23.37 -6.30 3.22
N ASN A 170 24.29 -5.88 4.10
CA ASN A 170 25.50 -6.64 4.42
C ASN A 170 25.35 -7.57 5.64
N LEU A 171 24.12 -7.84 6.10
CA LEU A 171 23.82 -8.68 7.25
C LEU A 171 23.22 -10.03 6.83
N ASP A 172 23.48 -11.07 7.62
CA ASP A 172 22.78 -12.34 7.50
C ASP A 172 21.27 -12.21 7.82
N ALA A 173 20.47 -13.19 7.39
CA ALA A 173 19.01 -13.13 7.48
C ALA A 173 18.50 -12.98 8.94
N LYS A 174 19.11 -13.69 9.90
CA LYS A 174 18.71 -13.64 11.30
C LYS A 174 19.00 -12.27 11.93
N LEU A 175 20.18 -11.75 11.67
CA LEU A 175 20.59 -10.45 12.17
C LEU A 175 19.79 -9.32 11.49
N ARG A 176 19.51 -9.44 10.17
CA ARG A 176 18.66 -8.51 9.44
C ARG A 176 17.26 -8.42 10.05
N ALA A 177 16.63 -9.56 10.35
CA ALA A 177 15.31 -9.58 11.01
C ALA A 177 15.32 -8.88 12.37
N SER A 178 16.35 -9.13 13.20
CA SER A 178 16.52 -8.45 14.49
C SER A 178 16.72 -6.94 14.33
N MET A 179 17.54 -6.52 13.36
CA MET A 179 17.85 -5.11 13.12
C MET A 179 16.68 -4.32 12.56
N ARG A 180 15.79 -4.93 11.77
CA ARG A 180 14.52 -4.30 11.36
C ARG A 180 13.69 -3.88 12.57
N VAL A 181 13.48 -4.79 13.50
CA VAL A 181 12.73 -4.50 14.75
C VAL A 181 13.40 -3.38 15.54
N GLU A 182 14.73 -3.35 15.61
CA GLU A 182 15.47 -2.29 16.31
C GLU A 182 15.33 -0.93 15.63
N ILE A 183 15.39 -0.87 14.29
CA ILE A 183 15.20 0.39 13.56
C ILE A 183 13.76 0.89 13.73
N SER A 184 12.75 0.01 13.68
CA SER A 184 11.35 0.39 13.94
C SER A 184 11.17 0.96 15.35
N ARG A 185 11.71 0.31 16.39
CA ARG A 185 11.68 0.83 17.76
C ARG A 185 12.40 2.17 17.91
N LEU A 186 13.50 2.32 17.17
CA LEU A 186 14.26 3.56 17.16
C LEU A 186 13.44 4.70 16.55
N TYR A 187 12.78 4.44 15.44
CA TYR A 187 11.86 5.39 14.79
C TYR A 187 10.75 5.82 15.76
N GLU A 188 10.05 4.86 16.37
CA GLU A 188 9.00 5.13 17.37
C GLU A 188 9.50 6.00 18.52
N LYS A 189 10.74 5.76 18.96
CA LYS A 189 11.34 6.50 20.10
C LYS A 189 11.82 7.88 19.74
N LEU A 190 12.36 8.08 18.53
CA LEU A 190 12.95 9.34 18.12
C LEU A 190 11.90 10.34 17.61
N GLN A 191 10.75 9.86 17.13
CA GLN A 191 9.69 10.71 16.58
C GLN A 191 10.24 11.69 15.54
N THR A 192 10.98 11.19 14.57
CA THR A 192 11.70 11.97 13.56
C THR A 192 11.48 11.33 12.17
N THR A 193 11.58 12.10 11.12
CA THR A 193 11.40 11.64 9.73
C THR A 193 12.55 10.76 9.26
N PHE A 194 12.22 9.61 8.67
CA PHE A 194 13.17 8.65 8.10
C PHE A 194 12.94 8.47 6.60
N ILE A 195 14.03 8.51 5.82
CA ILE A 195 14.06 8.07 4.43
C ILE A 195 14.99 6.87 4.35
N TYR A 196 14.43 5.75 3.96
CA TYR A 196 15.11 4.45 3.94
C TYR A 196 15.17 3.89 2.53
N VAL A 197 16.33 3.49 2.08
CA VAL A 197 16.51 2.83 0.77
C VAL A 197 16.76 1.35 0.98
N THR A 198 16.05 0.52 0.25
CA THR A 198 16.26 -0.93 0.23
C THR A 198 15.89 -1.54 -1.13
N HIS A 199 16.37 -2.74 -1.39
CA HIS A 199 15.87 -3.63 -2.44
C HIS A 199 15.04 -4.81 -1.87
N ASP A 200 14.95 -4.91 -0.55
CA ASP A 200 14.20 -5.95 0.17
C ASP A 200 12.76 -5.49 0.41
N GLN A 201 11.81 -6.23 -0.19
CA GLN A 201 10.38 -5.92 -0.08
C GLN A 201 9.87 -6.09 1.35
N ILE A 202 10.41 -7.07 2.10
CA ILE A 202 9.97 -7.33 3.48
C ILE A 202 10.36 -6.14 4.36
N GLU A 203 11.56 -5.56 4.17
CA GLU A 203 11.97 -4.35 4.85
C GLU A 203 11.01 -3.19 4.57
N ALA A 204 10.68 -2.98 3.29
CA ALA A 204 9.78 -1.92 2.87
C ALA A 204 8.38 -2.07 3.49
N MET A 205 7.80 -3.27 3.37
CA MET A 205 6.44 -3.57 3.85
C MET A 205 6.30 -3.55 5.37
N THR A 206 7.38 -3.86 6.11
CA THR A 206 7.31 -3.96 7.58
C THR A 206 7.68 -2.69 8.34
N MET A 207 8.51 -1.81 7.74
CA MET A 207 9.00 -0.60 8.41
C MET A 207 8.39 0.68 7.86
N GLY A 208 8.01 0.71 6.58
CA GLY A 208 7.52 1.93 5.93
C GLY A 208 6.11 2.32 6.39
N THR A 209 5.92 3.59 6.74
CA THR A 209 4.57 4.19 6.81
C THR A 209 4.07 4.48 5.41
N ARG A 210 4.99 4.87 4.50
CA ARG A 210 4.77 5.01 3.07
C ARG A 210 5.95 4.43 2.30
N ILE A 211 5.66 3.90 1.11
CA ILE A 211 6.66 3.30 0.23
C ILE A 211 6.61 3.98 -1.14
N VAL A 212 7.77 4.31 -1.66
CA VAL A 212 7.97 4.82 -3.03
C VAL A 212 8.54 3.67 -3.87
N VAL A 213 7.73 3.13 -4.77
CA VAL A 213 8.17 2.08 -5.70
C VAL A 213 8.75 2.74 -6.94
N MET A 214 10.01 2.40 -7.27
CA MET A 214 10.74 3.00 -8.39
C MET A 214 11.12 1.97 -9.45
N ARG A 215 11.05 2.36 -10.74
CA ARG A 215 11.52 1.58 -11.88
C ARG A 215 12.18 2.49 -12.91
N LYS A 216 13.42 2.21 -13.30
CA LYS A 216 14.15 2.94 -14.36
C LYS A 216 14.13 4.48 -14.17
N GLY A 217 14.36 4.95 -12.95
CA GLY A 217 14.38 6.38 -12.63
C GLY A 217 13.02 7.03 -12.40
N VAL A 218 11.93 6.32 -12.63
CA VAL A 218 10.55 6.84 -12.54
C VAL A 218 9.86 6.24 -11.32
N VAL A 219 9.14 7.07 -10.58
CA VAL A 219 8.22 6.64 -9.51
C VAL A 219 7.02 5.93 -10.16
N GLN A 220 6.75 4.72 -9.72
CA GLN A 220 5.62 3.91 -10.21
C GLN A 220 4.37 4.10 -9.35
N GLN A 221 4.55 4.15 -8.03
CA GLN A 221 3.48 4.39 -7.06
C GLN A 221 4.09 4.84 -5.73
N ILE A 222 3.39 5.70 -5.02
CA ILE A 222 3.68 6.12 -3.65
C ILE A 222 2.43 5.86 -2.83
N ASP A 223 2.53 4.96 -1.85
CA ASP A 223 1.37 4.62 -1.05
C ASP A 223 1.77 3.94 0.27
N THR A 224 0.77 3.63 1.11
CA THR A 224 0.95 2.74 2.26
C THR A 224 1.29 1.32 1.81
N PRO A 225 1.96 0.51 2.65
CA PRO A 225 2.24 -0.90 2.33
C PRO A 225 1.00 -1.67 1.89
N THR A 226 -0.11 -1.54 2.61
CA THR A 226 -1.37 -2.23 2.32
C THR A 226 -1.91 -1.85 0.95
N ASN A 227 -1.99 -0.55 0.65
CA ASN A 227 -2.51 -0.08 -0.64
C ASN A 227 -1.65 -0.51 -1.83
N LEU A 228 -0.33 -0.50 -1.67
CA LEU A 228 0.59 -1.00 -2.70
C LEU A 228 0.39 -2.48 -3.01
N PHE A 229 0.05 -3.27 -1.99
CA PHE A 229 -0.18 -4.70 -2.12
C PHE A 229 -1.58 -5.00 -2.70
N ASP A 230 -2.61 -4.33 -2.18
CA ASP A 230 -4.00 -4.60 -2.53
C ASP A 230 -4.44 -3.86 -3.81
N TYR A 231 -3.88 -2.66 -4.06
CA TYR A 231 -4.24 -1.77 -5.18
C TYR A 231 -3.01 -1.29 -5.97
N PRO A 232 -2.25 -2.20 -6.57
CA PRO A 232 -1.08 -1.83 -7.35
C PRO A 232 -1.48 -1.00 -8.58
N ALA A 233 -0.81 0.13 -8.80
CA ALA A 233 -1.12 1.06 -9.88
C ALA A 233 -0.84 0.50 -11.29
N ASN A 234 0.03 -0.50 -11.39
CA ASN A 234 0.37 -1.16 -12.64
C ASN A 234 0.90 -2.58 -12.39
N ARG A 235 1.03 -3.36 -13.47
CA ARG A 235 1.55 -4.73 -13.43
C ARG A 235 2.93 -4.83 -12.79
N PHE A 236 3.80 -3.82 -13.01
CA PHE A 236 5.13 -3.84 -12.41
C PHE A 236 5.05 -3.80 -10.88
N VAL A 237 4.26 -2.90 -10.30
CA VAL A 237 4.10 -2.81 -8.83
C VAL A 237 3.52 -4.10 -8.28
N ALA A 238 2.50 -4.65 -8.95
CA ALA A 238 1.84 -5.91 -8.58
C ALA A 238 2.81 -7.11 -8.55
N GLY A 239 3.67 -7.23 -9.58
CA GLY A 239 4.65 -8.30 -9.68
C GLY A 239 5.90 -8.08 -8.85
N PHE A 240 6.24 -6.81 -8.57
CA PHE A 240 7.39 -6.47 -7.73
C PHE A 240 7.11 -6.72 -6.25
N LEU A 241 5.87 -6.52 -5.77
CA LEU A 241 5.50 -6.70 -4.37
C LEU A 241 4.81 -8.06 -4.15
N GLY A 242 5.37 -8.83 -3.24
CA GLY A 242 4.92 -10.17 -2.87
C GLY A 242 5.95 -11.27 -3.21
N THR A 243 6.02 -12.26 -2.33
CA THR A 243 6.90 -13.44 -2.47
C THR A 243 6.09 -14.68 -2.11
N PRO A 244 5.78 -15.56 -3.07
CA PRO A 244 6.13 -15.50 -4.51
C PRO A 244 5.46 -14.34 -5.26
N GLN A 245 5.97 -14.05 -6.45
CA GLN A 245 5.37 -13.02 -7.32
C GLN A 245 3.95 -13.40 -7.76
N MET A 246 3.15 -12.40 -8.09
CA MET A 246 1.81 -12.56 -8.67
C MET A 246 1.88 -13.36 -9.99
N ASN A 247 0.95 -14.27 -10.19
CA ASN A 247 0.76 -14.95 -11.47
C ASN A 247 0.08 -13.99 -12.45
N PHE A 248 0.53 -13.95 -13.72
CA PHE A 248 -0.03 -13.08 -14.75
C PHE A 248 -0.42 -13.88 -15.99
N TYR A 249 -1.61 -13.61 -16.54
CA TYR A 249 -2.14 -14.24 -17.73
C TYR A 249 -2.70 -13.20 -18.69
N GLU A 250 -2.40 -13.34 -19.97
CA GLU A 250 -3.08 -12.59 -21.03
C GLU A 250 -4.48 -13.15 -21.22
N GLY A 251 -5.46 -12.27 -21.36
CA GLY A 251 -6.86 -12.65 -21.52
C GLY A 251 -7.68 -11.58 -22.21
N GLU A 252 -8.94 -11.89 -22.37
CA GLU A 252 -9.93 -10.97 -22.91
C GLU A 252 -11.02 -10.72 -21.87
N MET A 253 -11.41 -9.47 -21.77
CA MET A 253 -12.52 -9.01 -20.96
C MET A 253 -13.63 -8.51 -21.86
N VAL A 254 -14.81 -9.08 -21.71
CA VAL A 254 -16.01 -8.69 -22.46
C VAL A 254 -16.98 -8.00 -21.52
N SER A 255 -17.22 -6.72 -21.78
CA SER A 255 -18.20 -5.91 -21.07
C SER A 255 -19.48 -5.85 -21.87
N SER A 256 -20.61 -6.14 -21.25
CA SER A 256 -21.95 -6.15 -21.86
C SER A 256 -22.99 -5.64 -20.85
N GLU A 257 -24.23 -5.45 -21.31
CA GLU A 257 -25.35 -5.13 -20.42
C GLU A 257 -25.61 -6.18 -19.34
N LYS A 258 -25.16 -7.42 -19.55
CA LYS A 258 -25.32 -8.54 -18.58
C LYS A 258 -24.22 -8.59 -17.52
N GLY A 259 -23.17 -7.78 -17.66
CA GLY A 259 -22.02 -7.77 -16.78
C GLY A 259 -20.69 -7.87 -17.53
N VAL A 260 -19.64 -8.20 -16.82
CA VAL A 260 -18.28 -8.34 -17.35
C VAL A 260 -17.78 -9.75 -17.14
N SER A 261 -17.42 -10.41 -18.24
CA SER A 261 -16.78 -11.72 -18.21
C SER A 261 -15.31 -11.65 -18.60
N LEU A 262 -14.51 -12.50 -18.00
CA LEU A 262 -13.09 -12.69 -18.30
C LEU A 262 -12.87 -14.05 -18.96
N SER A 263 -12.04 -14.09 -19.98
CA SER A 263 -11.59 -15.32 -20.59
C SER A 263 -10.07 -15.35 -20.72
N PHE A 264 -9.44 -16.47 -20.38
CA PHE A 264 -8.01 -16.73 -20.55
C PHE A 264 -7.76 -18.24 -20.64
N HIS A 265 -6.85 -18.67 -21.50
CA HIS A 265 -6.51 -20.08 -21.72
C HIS A 265 -7.72 -21.02 -21.91
N GLY A 266 -8.75 -20.58 -22.63
CA GLY A 266 -9.96 -21.37 -22.86
C GLY A 266 -10.95 -21.45 -21.68
N LEU A 267 -10.65 -20.78 -20.59
CA LEU A 267 -11.50 -20.69 -19.41
C LEU A 267 -12.23 -19.33 -19.40
N SER A 268 -13.46 -19.32 -18.95
CA SER A 268 -14.24 -18.08 -18.84
C SER A 268 -15.04 -18.07 -17.54
N PHE A 269 -15.15 -16.90 -16.92
CA PHE A 269 -15.92 -16.67 -15.70
C PHE A 269 -16.35 -15.21 -15.59
N ASP A 270 -17.44 -14.97 -14.86
CA ASP A 270 -17.97 -13.63 -14.66
C ASP A 270 -17.28 -12.94 -13.48
N LEU A 271 -17.03 -11.64 -13.62
CA LEU A 271 -16.48 -10.84 -12.53
C LEU A 271 -17.55 -10.58 -11.48
N PRO A 272 -17.21 -10.74 -10.18
CA PRO A 272 -18.14 -10.43 -9.11
C PRO A 272 -18.41 -8.92 -9.02
N TRP A 273 -19.59 -8.57 -8.53
CA TRP A 273 -20.03 -7.19 -8.38
C TRP A 273 -19.01 -6.30 -7.63
N SER A 274 -18.37 -6.81 -6.60
CA SER A 274 -17.34 -6.10 -5.85
C SER A 274 -16.21 -5.58 -6.74
N LYS A 275 -15.77 -6.38 -7.73
CA LYS A 275 -14.75 -5.98 -8.70
C LYS A 275 -15.27 -4.99 -9.74
N LEU A 276 -16.51 -5.14 -10.15
CA LEU A 276 -17.13 -4.19 -11.08
C LEU A 276 -17.22 -2.79 -10.49
N ARG A 277 -17.45 -2.67 -9.19
CA ARG A 277 -17.45 -1.37 -8.49
C ARG A 277 -16.09 -0.68 -8.55
N GLU A 278 -15.02 -1.42 -8.38
CA GLU A 278 -13.64 -0.93 -8.41
C GLU A 278 -13.15 -0.60 -9.83
N MET A 279 -13.84 -1.06 -10.86
CA MET A 279 -13.40 -0.94 -12.25
C MET A 279 -13.55 0.48 -12.78
N ASN A 280 -12.53 0.96 -13.51
CA ASN A 280 -12.58 2.21 -14.24
C ASN A 280 -13.79 2.23 -15.20
N PRO A 281 -14.64 3.28 -15.17
CA PRO A 281 -15.86 3.37 -15.99
C PRO A 281 -15.66 3.17 -17.50
N GLU A 282 -14.48 3.51 -18.03
CA GLU A 282 -14.18 3.29 -19.45
C GLU A 282 -14.24 1.81 -19.86
N TYR A 283 -13.86 0.91 -18.95
CA TYR A 283 -13.86 -0.53 -19.17
C TYR A 283 -15.20 -1.21 -18.88
N LYS A 284 -16.15 -0.46 -18.31
CA LYS A 284 -17.54 -0.94 -18.13
C LYS A 284 -18.40 -0.75 -19.39
N LYS A 285 -17.95 0.10 -20.33
CA LYS A 285 -18.64 0.30 -21.60
C LYS A 285 -18.63 -0.98 -22.41
N GLU A 286 -19.72 -1.23 -23.14
CA GLU A 286 -19.85 -2.40 -24.00
C GLU A 286 -18.68 -2.51 -24.97
N GLY A 287 -18.05 -3.69 -24.99
CA GLY A 287 -16.89 -3.96 -25.84
C GLY A 287 -16.01 -5.10 -25.33
N THR A 288 -15.02 -5.44 -26.15
CA THR A 288 -13.98 -6.43 -25.81
C THR A 288 -12.65 -5.73 -25.63
N HIS A 289 -11.99 -6.02 -24.52
CA HIS A 289 -10.70 -5.45 -24.15
C HIS A 289 -9.68 -6.56 -23.91
N LYS A 290 -8.50 -6.42 -24.49
CA LYS A 290 -7.35 -7.23 -24.09
C LYS A 290 -6.85 -6.77 -22.73
N VAL A 291 -6.65 -7.70 -21.82
CA VAL A 291 -6.27 -7.42 -20.44
C VAL A 291 -5.23 -8.41 -19.95
N ILE A 292 -4.50 -8.03 -18.92
CA ILE A 292 -3.62 -8.91 -18.17
C ILE A 292 -4.29 -9.18 -16.84
N LEU A 293 -4.59 -10.45 -16.59
CA LEU A 293 -5.13 -10.94 -15.33
C LEU A 293 -3.99 -11.22 -14.36
N GLY A 294 -4.09 -10.69 -13.14
CA GLY A 294 -3.17 -10.97 -12.04
C GLY A 294 -3.87 -11.72 -10.91
N ILE A 295 -3.26 -12.77 -10.40
CA ILE A 295 -3.71 -13.51 -9.20
C ILE A 295 -2.53 -13.84 -8.31
N ARG A 296 -2.65 -13.55 -7.00
CA ARG A 296 -1.58 -13.90 -6.06
C ARG A 296 -1.57 -15.39 -5.77
N PRO A 297 -0.40 -15.99 -5.50
CA PRO A 297 -0.29 -17.40 -5.11
C PRO A 297 -1.13 -17.77 -3.88
N ASP A 298 -1.36 -16.82 -2.99
CA ASP A 298 -2.18 -16.96 -1.77
C ASP A 298 -3.69 -17.02 -2.06
N ASP A 299 -4.12 -16.46 -3.19
CA ASP A 299 -5.53 -16.38 -3.60
C ASP A 299 -5.94 -17.50 -4.55
N VAL A 300 -5.06 -18.50 -4.71
CA VAL A 300 -5.32 -19.74 -5.44
C VAL A 300 -5.45 -20.88 -4.44
N SER A 301 -6.56 -21.55 -4.42
CA SER A 301 -6.84 -22.67 -3.51
C SER A 301 -7.01 -23.99 -4.25
N PHE A 302 -6.57 -25.09 -3.64
CA PHE A 302 -6.88 -26.44 -4.12
C PHE A 302 -8.34 -26.75 -3.83
N ASP A 303 -9.09 -27.06 -4.88
CA ASP A 303 -10.53 -27.33 -4.82
C ASP A 303 -10.86 -28.48 -5.76
N GLU A 304 -11.32 -29.61 -5.22
CA GLU A 304 -11.65 -30.79 -6.03
C GLU A 304 -12.75 -30.52 -7.06
N LYS A 305 -13.60 -29.51 -6.81
CA LYS A 305 -14.66 -29.05 -7.71
C LYS A 305 -14.27 -27.79 -8.47
N GLY A 306 -13.03 -27.30 -8.26
CA GLY A 306 -12.53 -26.09 -8.89
C GLY A 306 -12.56 -26.18 -10.42
N PRO A 307 -12.85 -25.06 -11.10
CA PRO A 307 -13.02 -25.05 -12.55
C PRO A 307 -11.69 -25.12 -13.32
N PHE A 308 -10.55 -24.96 -12.64
CA PHE A 308 -9.24 -24.84 -13.29
C PHE A 308 -8.38 -26.07 -13.04
N PRO A 309 -8.25 -26.99 -14.02
CA PRO A 309 -7.33 -28.11 -13.91
C PRO A 309 -5.88 -27.63 -14.11
N VAL A 310 -5.01 -28.06 -13.21
CA VAL A 310 -3.58 -27.68 -13.17
C VAL A 310 -2.72 -28.95 -13.08
N ARG A 311 -1.74 -29.08 -13.96
CA ARG A 311 -0.71 -30.13 -13.84
C ARG A 311 0.39 -29.62 -12.90
N LEU A 312 0.49 -30.21 -11.71
CA LEU A 312 1.58 -29.92 -10.77
C LEU A 312 2.86 -30.62 -11.19
N GLY A 313 3.96 -29.85 -11.21
CA GLY A 313 5.30 -30.35 -11.46
C GLY A 313 6.14 -30.38 -10.18
N ILE A 314 6.85 -29.31 -9.88
CA ILE A 314 7.75 -29.19 -8.75
C ILE A 314 6.99 -28.62 -7.54
N SER A 315 7.40 -29.03 -6.34
CA SER A 315 6.97 -28.40 -5.08
C SER A 315 8.17 -28.12 -4.19
N GLU A 316 8.20 -26.93 -3.60
CA GLU A 316 9.23 -26.49 -2.66
C GLU A 316 8.63 -26.41 -1.25
N ASN A 317 9.12 -27.24 -0.34
CA ASN A 317 8.71 -27.19 1.07
C ASN A 317 9.61 -26.21 1.84
N LEU A 318 9.06 -25.09 2.26
CA LEU A 318 9.77 -24.04 3.01
C LEU A 318 9.70 -24.21 4.54
N GLY A 319 9.15 -25.34 5.00
CA GLY A 319 9.05 -25.66 6.43
C GLY A 319 7.74 -25.23 7.09
N ASN A 320 7.30 -24.01 6.89
CA ASN A 320 6.00 -23.47 7.35
C ASN A 320 4.91 -23.55 6.28
N GLU A 321 5.28 -23.55 5.01
CA GLU A 321 4.41 -23.56 3.84
C GLU A 321 5.02 -24.38 2.71
N THR A 322 4.23 -24.71 1.69
CA THR A 322 4.69 -25.40 0.49
C THR A 322 4.31 -24.60 -0.75
N LEU A 323 5.28 -24.29 -1.60
CA LEU A 323 5.02 -23.70 -2.92
C LEU A 323 4.88 -24.81 -3.94
N TYR A 324 3.79 -24.78 -4.71
CA TYR A 324 3.54 -25.68 -5.81
C TYR A 324 3.67 -24.91 -7.12
N TYR A 325 4.42 -25.47 -8.04
CA TYR A 325 4.60 -24.96 -9.40
C TYR A 325 3.83 -25.88 -10.34
N GLY A 326 2.88 -25.32 -11.06
CA GLY A 326 2.02 -26.06 -11.98
C GLY A 326 1.86 -25.34 -13.30
N ASN A 327 1.12 -25.97 -14.22
CA ASN A 327 0.80 -25.44 -15.52
C ASN A 327 -0.70 -25.61 -15.80
N LEU A 328 -1.36 -24.55 -16.27
CA LEU A 328 -2.75 -24.58 -16.73
C LEU A 328 -2.90 -25.33 -18.04
N ASN A 329 -1.86 -25.36 -18.90
CA ASN A 329 -1.83 -26.21 -20.06
C ASN A 329 -1.39 -27.64 -19.67
N LEU A 330 -2.34 -28.57 -19.72
CA LEU A 330 -2.11 -29.95 -19.30
C LEU A 330 -1.21 -30.76 -20.26
N GLU A 331 -1.00 -30.28 -21.48
CA GLU A 331 -0.21 -30.95 -22.52
C GLU A 331 1.28 -30.57 -22.46
N GLU A 332 1.63 -29.48 -21.78
CA GLU A 332 3.03 -29.05 -21.64
C GLU A 332 3.77 -29.89 -20.63
N GLU A 333 4.69 -30.73 -21.13
CA GLU A 333 5.76 -31.39 -20.36
C GLU A 333 7.02 -30.54 -20.49
N GLY A 334 7.26 -29.59 -19.62
CA GLY A 334 8.46 -28.76 -19.72
C GLY A 334 8.73 -27.91 -18.47
N GLU A 335 9.81 -27.14 -18.51
CA GLU A 335 10.22 -26.26 -17.41
C GLU A 335 9.11 -25.25 -17.04
N LEU A 336 8.56 -25.46 -15.87
CA LEU A 336 7.34 -24.84 -15.36
C LEU A 336 7.46 -23.34 -15.02
N ARG A 337 8.66 -22.73 -15.09
CA ARG A 337 8.87 -21.37 -14.56
C ARG A 337 8.66 -20.24 -15.57
N ASP A 338 8.78 -20.46 -16.86
CA ASP A 338 8.75 -19.41 -17.89
C ASP A 338 7.64 -19.58 -18.95
N SER A 339 6.71 -20.51 -18.73
CA SER A 339 5.55 -20.67 -19.61
C SER A 339 4.49 -19.59 -19.31
N PRO A 340 3.82 -19.05 -20.35
CA PRO A 340 2.67 -18.14 -20.17
C PRO A 340 1.52 -18.75 -19.34
N THR A 341 1.51 -20.09 -19.21
CA THR A 341 0.51 -20.88 -18.50
C THR A 341 0.96 -21.34 -17.12
N SER A 342 2.16 -20.94 -16.69
CA SER A 342 2.70 -21.32 -15.38
C SER A 342 1.86 -20.73 -14.25
N LEU A 343 1.67 -21.50 -13.17
CA LEU A 343 0.94 -21.12 -11.98
C LEU A 343 1.73 -21.49 -10.73
N VAL A 344 1.92 -20.51 -9.85
CA VAL A 344 2.46 -20.73 -8.51
C VAL A 344 1.30 -20.69 -7.51
N ILE A 345 1.25 -21.70 -6.64
CA ILE A 345 0.21 -21.83 -5.60
C ILE A 345 0.92 -21.93 -4.25
N ARG A 346 0.42 -21.20 -3.26
CA ARG A 346 0.86 -21.36 -1.87
C ARG A 346 -0.11 -22.30 -1.14
N GLY A 347 0.41 -23.40 -0.61
CA GLY A 347 -0.35 -24.37 0.18
C GLY A 347 0.10 -24.40 1.63
N ASP A 348 -0.81 -24.82 2.52
CA ASP A 348 -0.52 -25.00 3.94
C ASP A 348 0.43 -26.22 4.12
N ARG A 349 1.32 -26.14 5.13
CA ARG A 349 2.20 -27.24 5.55
C ARG A 349 1.41 -28.52 5.90
N LYS A 350 0.17 -28.39 6.36
CA LYS A 350 -0.69 -29.53 6.76
C LYS A 350 -1.24 -30.28 5.57
N ASP A 351 -1.22 -29.70 4.37
CA ASP A 351 -1.70 -30.35 3.17
C ASP A 351 -0.76 -31.52 2.81
N LYS A 352 -1.35 -32.66 2.47
CA LYS A 352 -0.59 -33.76 1.89
C LYS A 352 0.00 -33.25 0.57
N MET A 353 1.30 -33.52 0.34
CA MET A 353 1.99 -33.14 -0.88
C MET A 353 1.20 -33.60 -2.12
N LYS A 354 0.70 -32.64 -2.89
CA LYS A 354 -0.12 -32.91 -4.07
C LYS A 354 0.76 -33.10 -5.29
N ARG A 355 0.39 -34.00 -6.20
CA ARG A 355 1.11 -34.30 -7.45
C ARG A 355 0.12 -34.61 -8.56
N GLY A 356 0.58 -34.47 -9.81
CA GLY A 356 -0.21 -34.78 -11.00
C GLY A 356 -1.22 -33.67 -11.31
N VAL A 357 -2.34 -34.05 -11.91
CA VAL A 357 -3.41 -33.08 -12.25
C VAL A 357 -4.31 -32.89 -11.03
N VAL A 358 -4.50 -31.65 -10.65
CA VAL A 358 -5.37 -31.22 -9.57
C VAL A 358 -6.28 -30.10 -10.06
N ASN A 359 -7.42 -29.90 -9.43
CA ASN A 359 -8.25 -28.76 -9.70
C ASN A 359 -8.00 -27.65 -8.66
N VAL A 360 -8.09 -26.41 -9.11
CA VAL A 360 -7.96 -25.21 -8.27
C VAL A 360 -9.11 -24.24 -8.53
N SER A 361 -9.36 -23.40 -7.55
CA SER A 361 -10.22 -22.23 -7.61
C SER A 361 -9.41 -20.96 -7.42
N PHE A 362 -9.78 -19.90 -8.12
CA PHE A 362 -9.27 -18.56 -7.88
C PHE A 362 -10.28 -17.79 -7.02
N ALA A 363 -9.80 -16.93 -6.15
CA ALA A 363 -10.66 -16.00 -5.41
C ALA A 363 -11.07 -14.82 -6.32
N PRO A 364 -12.28 -14.77 -6.89
CA PRO A 364 -12.63 -13.79 -7.93
C PRO A 364 -12.58 -12.35 -7.43
N ASN A 365 -12.86 -12.13 -6.15
CA ASN A 365 -12.77 -10.82 -5.50
C ASN A 365 -11.32 -10.34 -5.25
N LYS A 366 -10.32 -11.22 -5.44
CA LYS A 366 -8.89 -10.93 -5.26
C LYS A 366 -8.14 -10.76 -6.58
N LEU A 367 -8.83 -10.87 -7.70
CA LEU A 367 -8.23 -10.70 -9.02
C LEU A 367 -7.77 -9.25 -9.24
N HIS A 368 -6.66 -9.10 -9.94
CA HIS A 368 -6.16 -7.83 -10.43
C HIS A 368 -6.27 -7.80 -11.96
N LEU A 369 -6.56 -6.64 -12.51
CA LEU A 369 -6.72 -6.44 -13.95
C LEU A 369 -5.85 -5.28 -14.40
N PHE A 370 -5.06 -5.51 -15.44
CA PHE A 370 -4.17 -4.49 -16.01
C PHE A 370 -4.42 -4.35 -17.51
N GLU A 371 -4.16 -3.15 -18.03
CA GLU A 371 -4.19 -2.88 -19.45
C GLU A 371 -3.10 -3.70 -20.18
N ASP A 372 -3.46 -4.29 -21.32
CA ASP A 372 -2.49 -4.88 -22.26
C ASP A 372 -2.00 -3.82 -23.25
N LYS A 373 -1.31 -2.78 -22.72
CA LYS A 373 -0.70 -1.71 -23.50
C LYS A 373 0.46 -1.08 -22.73
N GLU A 374 1.18 -0.16 -23.36
CA GLU A 374 2.30 0.54 -22.73
C GLU A 374 1.88 1.16 -21.38
N GLY A 375 2.67 0.88 -20.33
CA GLY A 375 2.41 1.31 -18.96
C GLY A 375 1.66 0.30 -18.12
N GLU A 376 0.97 -0.68 -18.72
CA GLU A 376 0.26 -1.79 -18.04
C GLU A 376 -0.48 -1.34 -16.76
N LYS A 377 -1.22 -0.22 -16.86
CA LYS A 377 -1.92 0.39 -15.72
C LYS A 377 -3.02 -0.50 -15.19
N SER A 378 -3.31 -0.40 -13.90
CA SER A 378 -4.46 -1.08 -13.32
C SER A 378 -5.76 -0.57 -13.93
N ILE A 379 -6.63 -1.51 -14.31
CA ILE A 379 -8.02 -1.24 -14.72
C ILE A 379 -8.90 -1.01 -13.47
N LEU A 380 -8.45 -1.55 -12.33
CA LEU A 380 -9.12 -1.34 -11.05
C LEU A 380 -8.61 -0.04 -10.42
N LEU A 381 -9.53 0.78 -9.99
CA LEU A 381 -9.22 2.02 -9.28
C LEU A 381 -8.98 1.70 -7.80
N THR A 382 -8.00 2.36 -7.21
CA THR A 382 -7.86 2.35 -5.75
C THR A 382 -9.14 2.94 -5.16
N PRO A 383 -9.83 2.24 -4.25
CA PRO A 383 -10.97 2.83 -3.57
C PRO A 383 -10.54 4.14 -2.91
N ARG A 384 -11.25 5.22 -3.24
CA ARG A 384 -11.01 6.49 -2.55
C ARG A 384 -11.64 6.38 -1.16
N PRO A 385 -10.88 6.58 -0.08
CA PRO A 385 -11.37 6.39 1.28
C PRO A 385 -12.58 7.26 1.62
N HIS A 386 -12.67 8.42 0.98
CA HIS A 386 -13.74 9.40 1.19
C HIS A 386 -14.94 9.24 0.23
N ILE A 387 -14.93 8.21 -0.64
CA ILE A 387 -16.07 7.81 -1.46
C ILE A 387 -16.46 6.40 -1.05
N ASP A 388 -16.83 6.24 0.19
CA ASP A 388 -17.43 4.99 0.64
C ASP A 388 -18.84 4.89 0.06
N ARG A 389 -19.12 3.74 -0.55
CA ARG A 389 -20.47 3.36 -0.91
C ARG A 389 -20.95 2.34 0.10
N LEU A 390 -21.92 2.75 0.88
CA LEU A 390 -22.63 1.84 1.79
C LEU A 390 -23.88 1.33 1.10
N ARG A 391 -24.09 0.02 1.21
CA ARG A 391 -25.36 -0.57 0.82
C ARG A 391 -26.38 -0.27 1.91
N ALA A 392 -27.56 0.21 1.51
CA ALA A 392 -28.66 0.49 2.39
C ALA A 392 -29.97 0.03 1.75
N TYR A 393 -31.03 0.09 2.54
CA TYR A 393 -32.39 -0.05 2.05
C TYR A 393 -33.15 1.23 2.34
N LEU A 394 -33.80 1.79 1.30
CA LEU A 394 -34.63 2.98 1.39
C LEU A 394 -36.09 2.55 1.58
N SER A 395 -36.76 3.13 2.57
CA SER A 395 -38.20 2.98 2.78
C SER A 395 -38.82 4.34 3.11
N VAL A 396 -40.02 4.58 2.61
CA VAL A 396 -40.82 5.75 2.99
C VAL A 396 -41.91 5.31 3.94
N GLU A 397 -41.91 5.84 5.16
CA GLU A 397 -42.85 5.51 6.22
C GLU A 397 -43.43 6.79 6.79
N GLU A 398 -44.77 6.88 6.88
CA GLU A 398 -45.50 8.05 7.44
C GLU A 398 -45.07 9.39 6.83
N GLY A 399 -44.70 9.39 5.53
CA GLY A 399 -44.28 10.62 4.81
C GLY A 399 -42.83 11.04 5.08
N GLN A 400 -42.00 10.18 5.62
CA GLN A 400 -40.57 10.43 5.86
C GLN A 400 -39.73 9.30 5.25
N SER A 401 -38.58 9.64 4.68
CA SER A 401 -37.61 8.68 4.15
C SER A 401 -36.71 8.13 5.24
N TYR A 402 -36.50 6.83 5.23
CA TYR A 402 -35.62 6.11 6.15
C TYR A 402 -34.62 5.27 5.37
N LEU A 403 -33.41 5.22 5.88
CA LEU A 403 -32.37 4.34 5.40
C LEU A 403 -32.04 3.29 6.47
N TYR A 404 -31.92 2.04 6.03
CA TYR A 404 -31.56 0.90 6.84
C TYR A 404 -30.20 0.38 6.35
N LEU A 405 -29.16 0.46 7.18
CA LEU A 405 -27.87 -0.19 6.88
C LEU A 405 -27.92 -1.69 7.21
N ASN A 406 -28.70 -2.05 8.23
CA ASN A 406 -29.08 -3.41 8.58
C ASN A 406 -30.42 -3.39 9.31
N PRO A 407 -31.05 -4.53 9.62
CA PRO A 407 -32.36 -4.57 10.29
C PRO A 407 -32.43 -3.81 11.63
N SER A 408 -31.29 -3.63 12.29
CA SER A 408 -31.19 -2.97 13.62
C SER A 408 -30.71 -1.53 13.53
N LEU A 409 -30.25 -1.07 12.37
CA LEU A 409 -29.68 0.24 12.18
C LEU A 409 -30.49 1.05 11.17
N LYS A 410 -31.52 1.71 11.68
CA LYS A 410 -32.45 2.59 10.95
C LYS A 410 -32.17 4.05 11.34
N PHE A 411 -32.13 4.93 10.35
CA PHE A 411 -32.07 6.38 10.60
C PHE A 411 -32.91 7.14 9.59
N ALA A 412 -33.50 8.24 10.05
CA ALA A 412 -34.25 9.16 9.19
C ALA A 412 -33.29 9.94 8.29
N PHE A 413 -33.70 10.18 7.05
CA PHE A 413 -32.95 10.96 6.07
C PHE A 413 -33.79 12.18 5.65
N PRO A 414 -33.76 13.29 6.43
CA PRO A 414 -34.65 14.43 6.23
C PRO A 414 -34.45 15.13 4.89
N GLU A 415 -33.25 15.13 4.35
CA GLU A 415 -32.92 15.78 3.06
C GLU A 415 -33.53 15.06 1.87
N LEU A 416 -33.95 13.81 2.05
CA LEU A 416 -34.60 13.01 1.02
C LEU A 416 -36.11 13.06 1.19
N ASP A 417 -36.70 14.21 0.89
CA ASP A 417 -38.16 14.39 0.95
C ASP A 417 -38.84 13.43 -0.03
N PRO A 418 -39.86 12.65 0.39
CA PRO A 418 -40.59 11.76 -0.48
C PRO A 418 -41.15 12.41 -1.76
N SER A 419 -41.39 13.70 -1.74
CA SER A 419 -41.91 14.45 -2.90
C SER A 419 -40.91 14.59 -4.06
N ILE A 420 -39.62 14.46 -3.77
CA ILE A 420 -38.55 14.52 -4.80
C ILE A 420 -38.09 13.13 -5.26
N LEU A 421 -38.56 12.06 -4.63
CA LEU A 421 -38.21 10.71 -5.00
C LEU A 421 -38.89 10.27 -6.29
N ASN A 422 -38.19 9.44 -7.05
CA ASN A 422 -38.85 8.69 -8.13
C ASN A 422 -39.99 7.85 -7.52
N PRO A 423 -41.21 7.90 -8.10
CA PRO A 423 -42.39 7.22 -7.56
C PRO A 423 -42.22 5.73 -7.21
N VAL A 424 -41.26 5.06 -7.84
CA VAL A 424 -40.94 3.65 -7.57
C VAL A 424 -40.44 3.45 -6.13
N TYR A 425 -39.86 4.46 -5.49
CA TYR A 425 -39.32 4.36 -4.13
C TYR A 425 -40.33 4.73 -3.03
N LEU A 426 -41.55 5.15 -3.40
CA LEU A 426 -42.54 5.60 -2.42
C LEU A 426 -43.24 4.45 -1.70
N GLU A 427 -43.26 3.24 -2.27
CA GLU A 427 -43.90 2.08 -1.67
C GLU A 427 -42.92 0.92 -1.54
N GLY A 428 -42.83 0.32 -0.33
CA GLY A 428 -41.99 -0.84 -0.07
C GLY A 428 -40.57 -0.46 0.38
N MET A 429 -39.71 -1.47 0.41
CA MET A 429 -38.30 -1.33 0.80
C MET A 429 -37.43 -1.58 -0.43
N HIS A 430 -36.60 -0.63 -0.78
CA HIS A 430 -35.76 -0.66 -1.97
C HIS A 430 -34.29 -0.66 -1.61
N ARG A 431 -33.53 -1.56 -2.23
CA ARG A 431 -32.09 -1.57 -2.10
C ARG A 431 -31.49 -0.36 -2.80
N VAL A 432 -30.58 0.32 -2.13
CA VAL A 432 -29.92 1.52 -2.62
C VAL A 432 -28.46 1.52 -2.22
N ASP A 433 -27.63 2.24 -2.98
CA ASP A 433 -26.24 2.52 -2.66
C ASP A 433 -26.12 3.98 -2.22
N MET A 434 -25.59 4.19 -1.00
CA MET A 434 -25.24 5.51 -0.49
C MET A 434 -23.81 5.82 -0.88
N GLU A 435 -23.58 6.89 -1.61
CA GLU A 435 -22.25 7.40 -1.92
C GLU A 435 -21.89 8.54 -0.96
N LEU A 436 -20.88 8.29 -0.12
CA LEU A 436 -20.39 9.23 0.89
C LEU A 436 -19.28 10.08 0.29
N LYS A 437 -19.53 11.36 0.06
CA LYS A 437 -18.56 12.33 -0.44
C LYS A 437 -17.65 12.85 0.68
N GLU A 438 -16.64 13.62 0.32
CA GLU A 438 -15.78 14.31 1.28
C GLU A 438 -16.62 15.16 2.25
N GLY A 439 -16.37 14.99 3.55
CA GLY A 439 -17.15 15.65 4.58
C GLY A 439 -18.45 14.94 5.00
N ALA A 440 -18.86 13.85 4.32
CA ALA A 440 -20.10 13.13 4.65
C ALA A 440 -20.09 12.50 6.05
N VAL A 441 -18.92 12.24 6.63
CA VAL A 441 -18.78 11.52 7.89
C VAL A 441 -17.79 12.22 8.81
N SER A 442 -18.17 12.37 10.09
CA SER A 442 -17.25 12.90 11.13
C SER A 442 -17.40 12.14 12.45
N LEU A 443 -16.33 12.14 13.26
CA LEU A 443 -16.39 11.67 14.65
C LEU A 443 -16.80 12.79 15.59
N GLY A 444 -17.67 12.49 16.56
CA GLY A 444 -18.05 13.46 17.60
C GLY A 444 -19.52 13.37 18.00
N GLU A 445 -20.30 14.41 17.75
CA GLU A 445 -21.68 14.57 18.24
C GLU A 445 -22.75 13.91 17.33
N GLY A 446 -22.46 12.75 16.78
CA GLY A 446 -23.36 12.07 15.85
C GLY A 446 -24.40 11.17 16.51
N ASN A 447 -25.40 10.76 15.71
CA ASN A 447 -26.51 9.90 16.14
C ASN A 447 -26.20 8.41 16.00
N LEU A 448 -25.12 8.05 15.29
CA LEU A 448 -24.72 6.66 15.10
C LEU A 448 -23.62 6.28 16.10
N ASN A 449 -23.76 5.10 16.69
CA ASN A 449 -22.71 4.51 17.51
C ASN A 449 -21.84 3.62 16.63
N GLY A 450 -20.55 3.72 16.79
CA GLY A 450 -19.58 2.89 16.08
C GLY A 450 -18.42 2.48 16.96
N ARG A 451 -17.65 1.49 16.52
CA ARG A 451 -16.42 1.05 17.17
C ARG A 451 -15.25 1.19 16.22
N ILE A 452 -14.19 1.85 16.66
CA ILE A 452 -12.96 1.96 15.88
C ILE A 452 -12.27 0.60 15.84
N LYS A 453 -12.07 0.06 14.65
CA LYS A 453 -11.38 -1.22 14.39
C LYS A 453 -9.89 -1.04 14.07
N GLY A 454 -9.50 0.15 13.69
CA GLY A 454 -8.12 0.50 13.37
C GLY A 454 -8.01 1.90 12.80
N CYS A 455 -6.81 2.40 12.71
CA CYS A 455 -6.54 3.68 12.11
C CYS A 455 -5.32 3.59 11.22
N GLY A 456 -5.31 4.38 10.17
CA GLY A 456 -4.22 4.37 9.21
C GLY A 456 -4.21 5.60 8.34
N MET A 457 -3.09 5.77 7.66
CA MET A 457 -2.92 6.80 6.66
C MET A 457 -3.40 6.25 5.32
N LEU A 458 -4.28 6.96 4.67
CA LEU A 458 -4.72 6.73 3.30
C LEU A 458 -4.17 7.85 2.41
N ASN A 459 -4.34 7.74 1.08
CA ASN A 459 -3.68 8.61 0.10
C ASN A 459 -3.77 10.12 0.36
N ASP A 460 -4.75 10.58 1.08
CA ASP A 460 -5.08 11.99 1.31
C ASP A 460 -5.23 12.37 2.79
N GLY A 461 -4.99 11.45 3.73
CA GLY A 461 -5.06 11.78 5.15
C GLY A 461 -5.09 10.60 6.10
N TYR A 462 -5.23 10.90 7.38
CA TYR A 462 -5.42 9.91 8.45
C TYR A 462 -6.90 9.59 8.61
N TYR A 463 -7.24 8.31 8.66
CA TYR A 463 -8.61 7.82 8.78
C TYR A 463 -8.74 6.80 9.90
N ALA A 464 -9.88 6.83 10.58
CA ALA A 464 -10.34 5.77 11.47
C ALA A 464 -11.31 4.87 10.68
N ARG A 465 -11.09 3.57 10.73
CA ARG A 465 -12.06 2.57 10.26
C ARG A 465 -13.04 2.30 11.39
N VAL A 466 -14.28 2.71 11.23
CA VAL A 466 -15.34 2.63 12.24
C VAL A 466 -16.39 1.65 11.80
N ASP A 467 -16.59 0.60 12.59
CA ASP A 467 -17.67 -0.37 12.41
C ASP A 467 -18.93 0.11 13.11
N LEU A 468 -20.01 0.24 12.35
CA LEU A 468 -21.33 0.65 12.85
C LEU A 468 -22.19 -0.53 13.32
N SER A 469 -21.81 -1.78 13.04
CA SER A 469 -22.64 -2.95 13.38
C SER A 469 -22.73 -3.21 14.87
N LEU A 470 -21.78 -2.71 15.66
CA LEU A 470 -21.61 -2.99 17.10
C LEU A 470 -21.52 -4.50 17.43
N ASP A 471 -21.50 -5.37 16.44
CA ASP A 471 -21.37 -6.82 16.63
C ASP A 471 -19.89 -7.21 16.70
N PRO A 472 -19.42 -7.69 17.86
CA PRO A 472 -18.02 -8.08 18.03
C PRO A 472 -17.63 -9.34 17.24
N THR A 473 -18.59 -10.07 16.67
CA THR A 473 -18.35 -11.32 15.95
C THR A 473 -18.29 -11.16 14.43
N SER A 474 -18.69 -10.03 13.88
CA SER A 474 -18.64 -9.76 12.44
C SER A 474 -17.24 -9.33 11.99
N PHE A 475 -16.30 -10.27 11.94
CA PHE A 475 -14.91 -9.96 11.53
C PHE A 475 -14.69 -9.84 10.02
N GLU A 476 -15.66 -10.19 9.17
CA GLU A 476 -15.45 -10.34 7.73
C GLU A 476 -16.36 -9.50 6.82
N ASP A 477 -17.35 -8.80 7.34
CA ASP A 477 -18.25 -7.99 6.51
C ASP A 477 -17.94 -6.49 6.65
N ASP A 478 -17.21 -5.95 5.66
CA ASP A 478 -16.91 -4.51 5.56
C ASP A 478 -18.15 -3.65 5.18
N SER A 479 -19.32 -4.26 5.02
CA SER A 479 -20.54 -3.57 4.57
C SER A 479 -21.05 -2.50 5.56
N THR A 480 -20.61 -2.55 6.80
CA THR A 480 -20.98 -1.60 7.86
C THR A 480 -19.81 -0.73 8.34
N CYS A 481 -18.64 -0.84 7.72
CA CYS A 481 -17.47 -0.05 8.09
C CYS A 481 -17.38 1.27 7.31
N LEU A 482 -17.14 2.35 8.03
CA LEU A 482 -16.89 3.68 7.50
C LEU A 482 -15.43 4.09 7.71
N TYR A 483 -14.88 4.82 6.74
CA TYR A 483 -13.60 5.51 6.91
C TYR A 483 -13.85 6.96 7.25
N VAL A 484 -13.51 7.35 8.48
CA VAL A 484 -13.75 8.69 9.01
C VAL A 484 -12.44 9.45 9.11
N PRO A 485 -12.32 10.66 8.51
CA PRO A 485 -11.11 11.46 8.63
C PRO A 485 -10.80 11.83 10.07
N ILE A 486 -9.54 11.71 10.50
CA ILE A 486 -9.09 12.08 11.85
C ILE A 486 -7.80 12.90 11.82
N LYS A 487 -7.58 13.74 12.85
CA LYS A 487 -6.42 14.65 12.86
C LYS A 487 -5.10 14.02 13.31
N LYS A 488 -5.09 12.91 14.00
CA LYS A 488 -3.97 12.10 14.52
C LYS A 488 -4.35 11.54 15.90
N GLU A 489 -3.92 10.33 16.18
CA GLU A 489 -4.22 9.55 17.37
C GLU A 489 -5.62 8.93 17.40
N CYS A 490 -5.57 7.63 17.27
CA CYS A 490 -6.73 6.80 17.22
C CYS A 490 -6.60 5.71 18.28
N PRO A 491 -7.37 5.75 19.35
CA PRO A 491 -7.45 4.62 20.27
C PRO A 491 -8.24 3.50 19.61
N GLU A 492 -7.59 2.40 19.27
CA GLU A 492 -8.24 1.19 18.79
C GLU A 492 -9.27 0.66 19.82
N ASN A 493 -10.34 0.02 19.32
CA ASN A 493 -11.45 -0.53 20.10
C ASN A 493 -12.26 0.47 20.95
N LYS A 494 -12.14 1.76 20.70
CA LYS A 494 -12.97 2.77 21.38
C LYS A 494 -14.34 2.86 20.72
N GLU A 495 -15.38 2.91 21.53
CA GLU A 495 -16.71 3.32 21.09
C GLU A 495 -16.72 4.81 20.79
N VAL A 496 -17.28 5.18 19.66
CA VAL A 496 -17.34 6.55 19.18
C VAL A 496 -18.73 6.86 18.63
N ARG A 497 -19.09 8.13 18.64
CA ARG A 497 -20.26 8.62 17.91
C ARG A 497 -19.83 9.09 16.53
N VAL A 498 -20.65 8.77 15.53
CA VAL A 498 -20.44 9.13 14.13
C VAL A 498 -21.60 10.02 13.70
N ALA A 499 -21.27 11.16 13.13
CA ALA A 499 -22.23 12.03 12.47
C ALA A 499 -22.20 11.76 10.96
N LEU A 500 -23.38 11.66 10.35
CA LEU A 500 -23.57 11.68 8.91
C LEU A 500 -24.06 13.07 8.51
N HIS A 501 -23.37 13.67 7.55
CA HIS A 501 -23.70 14.97 6.97
C HIS A 501 -24.39 14.73 5.63
N PHE A 502 -25.71 14.74 5.64
CA PHE A 502 -26.57 14.27 4.54
C PHE A 502 -26.40 15.07 3.25
N GLU A 503 -26.03 16.36 3.36
CA GLU A 503 -25.72 17.24 2.23
C GLU A 503 -24.53 16.75 1.38
N HIS A 504 -23.73 15.82 1.91
CA HIS A 504 -22.60 15.18 1.24
C HIS A 504 -22.85 13.73 0.87
N ILE A 505 -24.12 13.28 0.88
CA ILE A 505 -24.49 11.89 0.58
C ILE A 505 -25.42 11.84 -0.64
N ASP A 506 -25.00 11.13 -1.67
CA ASP A 506 -25.88 10.80 -2.80
C ASP A 506 -26.44 9.38 -2.65
N ILE A 507 -27.68 9.18 -3.04
CA ILE A 507 -28.34 7.86 -3.00
C ILE A 507 -28.70 7.45 -4.40
N TYR A 508 -28.21 6.26 -4.79
CA TYR A 508 -28.43 5.65 -6.10
C TYR A 508 -29.28 4.40 -5.96
N GLY A 509 -30.19 4.22 -6.90
CA GLY A 509 -30.95 2.98 -7.02
C GLY A 509 -30.11 1.85 -7.66
N GLU A 510 -30.70 0.67 -7.77
CA GLU A 510 -30.07 -0.49 -8.43
C GLU A 510 -29.73 -0.25 -9.91
N ASP A 511 -30.40 0.70 -10.55
CA ASP A 511 -30.13 1.16 -11.93
C ASP A 511 -28.99 2.19 -12.02
N HIS A 512 -28.29 2.45 -10.91
CA HIS A 512 -27.22 3.45 -10.79
C HIS A 512 -27.62 4.90 -11.11
N LYS A 513 -28.91 5.21 -11.09
CA LYS A 513 -29.42 6.57 -11.16
C LYS A 513 -29.72 7.08 -9.76
N LEU A 514 -29.62 8.38 -9.57
CA LEU A 514 -30.06 8.99 -8.29
C LEU A 514 -31.53 8.62 -8.03
N VAL A 515 -31.85 8.29 -6.79
CA VAL A 515 -33.23 7.98 -6.39
C VAL A 515 -34.20 9.14 -6.63
N THR A 516 -33.66 10.34 -6.83
CA THR A 516 -34.38 11.58 -7.19
C THR A 516 -34.48 11.80 -8.70
N ASP A 517 -33.88 10.94 -9.52
CA ASP A 517 -34.00 11.01 -10.98
C ASP A 517 -35.43 10.57 -11.40
N LEU A 518 -36.23 11.50 -11.86
CA LEU A 518 -37.63 11.28 -12.30
C LEU A 518 -37.73 10.71 -13.71
N SER A 519 -36.65 10.44 -14.41
CA SER A 519 -36.68 9.77 -15.70
C SER A 519 -37.33 8.39 -15.58
N PRO A 520 -38.15 7.92 -16.59
CA PRO A 520 -38.74 6.60 -16.52
C PRO A 520 -37.65 5.54 -16.31
N LYS A 521 -37.81 4.69 -15.31
CA LYS A 521 -36.94 3.54 -15.14
C LYS A 521 -37.14 2.65 -16.38
N GLU A 522 -36.10 2.51 -17.18
CA GLU A 522 -35.97 1.31 -18.01
C GLU A 522 -35.97 0.14 -17.02
N LYS A 523 -36.80 -0.90 -17.31
CA LYS A 523 -36.82 -2.12 -16.48
C LYS A 523 -35.37 -2.51 -16.26
N ALA A 524 -34.92 -2.48 -15.02
CA ALA A 524 -33.59 -2.95 -14.66
C ALA A 524 -33.47 -4.35 -15.23
N LEU A 525 -32.75 -4.49 -16.32
CA LEU A 525 -32.27 -5.79 -16.75
C LEU A 525 -31.50 -6.30 -15.56
N ASP A 526 -31.80 -7.54 -15.17
CA ASP A 526 -31.07 -8.25 -14.12
C ASP A 526 -29.62 -8.49 -14.61
N VAL A 527 -28.90 -7.39 -14.70
CA VAL A 527 -27.55 -7.27 -15.29
C VAL A 527 -26.54 -8.11 -14.50
N TYR A 528 -26.93 -8.61 -13.33
CA TYR A 528 -25.98 -9.22 -12.40
C TYR A 528 -26.38 -10.63 -11.91
N GLY A 529 -27.43 -11.23 -12.44
CA GLY A 529 -27.80 -12.62 -12.14
C GLY A 529 -28.10 -12.94 -10.68
N LEU A 530 -28.29 -11.91 -9.86
CA LEU A 530 -28.69 -12.08 -8.46
C LEU A 530 -30.21 -12.32 -8.43
N LYS A 531 -30.64 -13.57 -8.60
CA LYS A 531 -31.98 -13.96 -8.22
C LYS A 531 -32.18 -13.65 -6.75
N ASP A 532 -33.24 -12.89 -6.47
CA ASP A 532 -33.78 -12.74 -5.13
C ASP A 532 -34.01 -14.11 -4.49
N ASP A 533 -33.10 -14.55 -3.64
CA ASP A 533 -33.33 -15.69 -2.73
C ASP A 533 -34.10 -15.24 -1.48
N THR A 534 -35.13 -14.41 -1.67
CA THR A 534 -36.14 -14.16 -0.64
C THR A 534 -37.48 -14.78 -1.06
N LYS A 535 -37.60 -16.06 -0.77
CA LYS A 535 -38.88 -16.72 -0.44
C LYS A 535 -38.70 -17.52 0.81
#